data_ce83f8bff069055f415ff522d0729059
#
_entry.id   ce83f8bff069055f415ff522d0729059
#
_cell.length_a   1.000
_cell.length_b   1.000
_cell.length_c   1.000
_cell.angle_alpha   90.00
_cell.angle_beta   90.00
_cell.angle_gamma   90.00
#
_symmetry.space_group_name_H-M   'P 1'
#
loop_
_entity.id
_entity.type
_entity.pdbx_description
1 polymer ?
#
loop_
_entity_poly.entity_id
_entity_poly.type
_entity_poly.pdbx_seq_one_letter_code
_entity_poly.pdbx_strand_id
1 'polypeptide(L)'
;MKNSQCGRSMIEMLGVLAIIAVLSVGGIAGYSKAMEKWKINKAVEEYTMMITGLLEYTENLNKNYSEQNKYIANFISQAKLVPDTWKIINSLYIDDSFGNRLLPYIGKHSLTVDFYIMHDNNRQTSNFAYQLCMALALDVAYPVLINIDTGGLFINNDALPNNKSYTVYRSSCYESDGTKVKCISEINNADISKICKSCISRSRCNVGITWQ
;
A
#
# COMPACT_ATOMS: atom_id res chain seq x y z
N MET A 1 -41.83 34.80 -45.77
CA MET A 1 -40.47 34.30 -45.50
C MET A 1 -40.58 32.84 -45.06
N LYS A 2 -40.23 31.86 -45.93
CA LYS A 2 -40.22 30.43 -45.59
C LYS A 2 -38.88 30.16 -44.89
N ASN A 3 -38.89 29.86 -43.58
CA ASN A 3 -37.74 29.30 -42.90
C ASN A 3 -37.57 27.85 -43.37
N SER A 4 -36.60 27.61 -44.24
CA SER A 4 -36.13 26.26 -44.54
C SER A 4 -35.33 25.75 -43.34
N GLN A 5 -35.98 24.98 -42.48
CA GLN A 5 -35.26 24.14 -41.51
C GLN A 5 -34.54 23.06 -42.33
N CYS A 6 -33.24 23.25 -42.57
CA CYS A 6 -32.36 22.19 -43.03
C CYS A 6 -32.28 21.15 -41.93
N GLY A 7 -33.02 20.04 -42.08
CA GLY A 7 -32.85 18.85 -41.23
C GLY A 7 -31.39 18.38 -41.35
N ARG A 8 -30.70 18.26 -40.24
CA ARG A 8 -29.36 17.66 -40.22
C ARG A 8 -29.42 16.28 -40.85
N SER A 9 -28.52 16.00 -41.79
CA SER A 9 -28.44 14.73 -42.49
C SER A 9 -28.24 13.60 -41.46
N MET A 10 -28.93 12.47 -41.65
CA MET A 10 -28.71 11.26 -40.79
C MET A 10 -27.24 10.85 -40.70
N ILE A 11 -26.48 11.09 -41.75
CA ILE A 11 -25.04 10.83 -41.83
C ILE A 11 -24.25 11.73 -40.88
N GLU A 12 -24.61 13.04 -40.78
CA GLU A 12 -23.96 13.96 -39.85
C GLU A 12 -24.23 13.54 -38.38
N MET A 13 -25.46 13.15 -38.08
CA MET A 13 -25.82 12.65 -36.74
C MET A 13 -25.04 11.38 -36.37
N LEU A 14 -24.90 10.42 -37.30
CA LEU A 14 -24.11 9.21 -37.10
C LEU A 14 -22.63 9.52 -36.92
N GLY A 15 -22.09 10.47 -37.66
CA GLY A 15 -20.70 10.90 -37.51
C GLY A 15 -20.42 11.52 -36.14
N VAL A 16 -21.30 12.38 -35.64
CA VAL A 16 -21.18 12.98 -34.31
C VAL A 16 -21.28 11.92 -33.21
N LEU A 17 -22.23 10.99 -33.32
CA LEU A 17 -22.39 9.89 -32.37
C LEU A 17 -21.14 8.98 -32.33
N ALA A 18 -20.55 8.69 -33.48
CA ALA A 18 -19.32 7.90 -33.55
C ALA A 18 -18.14 8.59 -32.83
N ILE A 19 -17.98 9.90 -33.05
CA ILE A 19 -16.93 10.68 -32.38
C ILE A 19 -17.16 10.72 -30.86
N ILE A 20 -18.39 10.98 -30.42
CA ILE A 20 -18.74 11.00 -28.99
C ILE A 20 -18.47 9.62 -28.35
N ALA A 21 -18.83 8.52 -29.04
CA ALA A 21 -18.58 7.18 -28.54
C ALA A 21 -17.08 6.91 -28.31
N VAL A 22 -16.22 7.25 -29.27
CA VAL A 22 -14.77 7.07 -29.16
C VAL A 22 -14.19 7.94 -28.04
N LEU A 23 -14.58 9.21 -27.96
CA LEU A 23 -14.12 10.13 -26.92
C LEU A 23 -14.58 9.68 -25.53
N SER A 24 -15.81 9.17 -25.40
CA SER A 24 -16.36 8.69 -24.13
C SER A 24 -15.59 7.48 -23.62
N VAL A 25 -15.31 6.49 -24.46
CA VAL A 25 -14.54 5.29 -24.09
C VAL A 25 -13.11 5.67 -23.69
N GLY A 26 -12.44 6.53 -24.48
CA GLY A 26 -11.10 7.02 -24.17
C GLY A 26 -11.04 7.84 -22.88
N GLY A 27 -12.04 8.70 -22.67
CA GLY A 27 -12.17 9.52 -21.45
C GLY A 27 -12.36 8.66 -20.18
N ILE A 28 -13.21 7.65 -20.22
CA ILE A 28 -13.46 6.75 -19.09
C ILE A 28 -12.20 5.95 -18.75
N ALA A 29 -11.51 5.42 -19.75
CA ALA A 29 -10.27 4.64 -19.53
C ALA A 29 -9.15 5.52 -18.94
N GLY A 30 -9.00 6.75 -19.43
CA GLY A 30 -8.04 7.72 -18.90
C GLY A 30 -8.36 8.13 -17.47
N TYR A 31 -9.61 8.42 -17.18
CA TYR A 31 -10.10 8.76 -15.85
C TYR A 31 -9.85 7.62 -14.84
N SER A 32 -10.16 6.38 -15.20
CA SER A 32 -9.93 5.22 -14.33
C SER A 32 -8.47 5.07 -13.92
N LYS A 33 -7.54 5.20 -14.87
CA LYS A 33 -6.09 5.16 -14.58
C LYS A 33 -5.63 6.33 -13.70
N ALA A 34 -6.14 7.52 -13.95
CA ALA A 34 -5.82 8.69 -13.15
C ALA A 34 -6.31 8.55 -11.71
N MET A 35 -7.52 8.03 -11.51
CA MET A 35 -8.09 7.76 -10.20
C MET A 35 -7.34 6.67 -9.45
N GLU A 36 -6.89 5.61 -10.13
CA GLU A 36 -6.07 4.57 -9.51
C GLU A 36 -4.75 5.15 -9.00
N LYS A 37 -4.06 5.93 -9.81
CA LYS A 37 -2.82 6.60 -9.43
C LYS A 37 -3.03 7.58 -8.27
N TRP A 38 -4.12 8.34 -8.31
CA TRP A 38 -4.47 9.25 -7.21
C TRP A 38 -4.68 8.51 -5.89
N LYS A 39 -5.41 7.38 -5.91
CA LYS A 39 -5.62 6.55 -4.72
C LYS A 39 -4.31 6.04 -4.14
N ILE A 40 -3.38 5.59 -4.99
CA ILE A 40 -2.07 5.11 -4.55
C ILE A 40 -1.27 6.23 -3.91
N ASN A 41 -1.17 7.38 -4.57
CA ASN A 41 -0.45 8.53 -4.03
C ASN A 41 -1.03 9.00 -2.70
N LYS A 42 -2.36 9.00 -2.57
CA LYS A 42 -3.03 9.37 -1.33
C LYS A 42 -2.79 8.34 -0.21
N ALA A 43 -2.81 7.05 -0.52
CA ALA A 43 -2.47 6.00 0.42
C ALA A 43 -1.02 6.13 0.91
N VAL A 44 -0.07 6.38 0.01
CA VAL A 44 1.35 6.60 0.35
C VAL A 44 1.50 7.80 1.30
N GLU A 45 0.84 8.91 1.01
CA GLU A 45 0.85 10.10 1.87
C GLU A 45 0.34 9.78 3.28
N GLU A 46 -0.82 9.13 3.38
CA GLU A 46 -1.45 8.77 4.65
C GLU A 46 -0.61 7.74 5.44
N TYR A 47 -0.04 6.75 4.78
CA TYR A 47 0.83 5.75 5.42
C TYR A 47 2.17 6.36 5.89
N THR A 48 2.75 7.23 5.08
CA THR A 48 3.98 7.95 5.46
C THR A 48 3.74 8.83 6.68
N MET A 49 2.62 9.56 6.71
CA MET A 49 2.23 10.36 7.86
C MET A 49 2.08 9.51 9.13
N MET A 50 1.38 8.39 9.04
CA MET A 50 1.20 7.47 10.17
C MET A 50 2.54 6.90 10.66
N ILE A 51 3.38 6.38 9.76
CA ILE A 51 4.67 5.77 10.13
C ILE A 51 5.61 6.82 10.72
N THR A 52 5.70 8.01 10.11
CA THR A 52 6.53 9.11 10.64
C THR A 52 6.05 9.53 12.03
N GLY A 53 4.75 9.64 12.23
CA GLY A 53 4.19 9.91 13.56
C GLY A 53 4.48 8.79 14.56
N LEU A 54 4.43 7.53 14.16
CA LEU A 54 4.77 6.40 15.03
C LEU A 54 6.25 6.35 15.39
N LEU A 55 7.15 6.82 14.54
CA LEU A 55 8.57 6.92 14.85
C LEU A 55 8.84 7.79 16.10
N GLU A 56 8.09 8.89 16.26
CA GLU A 56 8.21 9.77 17.42
C GLU A 56 7.83 9.07 18.74
N TYR A 57 6.96 8.07 18.68
CA TYR A 57 6.49 7.32 19.85
C TYR A 57 7.25 6.00 20.07
N THR A 58 8.15 5.60 19.18
CA THR A 58 8.80 4.28 19.18
C THR A 58 9.48 3.99 20.53
N GLU A 59 10.30 4.90 21.05
CA GLU A 59 10.97 4.71 22.34
C GLU A 59 9.98 4.50 23.50
N ASN A 60 8.92 5.30 23.56
CA ASN A 60 7.94 5.23 24.64
C ASN A 60 7.09 3.97 24.55
N LEU A 61 6.77 3.55 23.36
CA LEU A 61 5.98 2.33 23.10
C LEU A 61 6.82 1.08 23.39
N ASN A 62 8.10 1.06 23.02
CA ASN A 62 9.01 -0.06 23.27
C ASN A 62 9.35 -0.24 24.75
N LYS A 63 9.35 0.80 25.57
CA LYS A 63 9.54 0.71 27.03
C LYS A 63 8.43 -0.10 27.73
N ASN A 64 7.25 -0.16 27.15
CA ASN A 64 6.09 -0.88 27.69
C ASN A 64 5.92 -2.27 27.07
N TYR A 65 6.99 -2.88 26.62
CA TYR A 65 7.01 -4.19 25.99
C TYR A 65 6.57 -5.30 26.95
N SER A 66 5.80 -6.25 26.43
CA SER A 66 5.51 -7.55 27.04
C SER A 66 5.90 -8.65 26.05
N GLU A 67 6.10 -9.88 26.52
CA GLU A 67 6.45 -11.02 25.65
C GLU A 67 5.37 -11.33 24.58
N GLN A 68 4.16 -10.80 24.77
CA GLN A 68 3.04 -10.93 23.83
C GLN A 68 2.90 -9.65 22.99
N ASN A 69 2.53 -9.79 21.72
CA ASN A 69 2.26 -8.65 20.84
C ASN A 69 1.17 -7.77 21.43
N LYS A 70 1.46 -6.47 21.55
CA LYS A 70 0.50 -5.46 21.99
C LYS A 70 0.01 -4.69 20.78
N TYR A 71 -1.27 -4.82 20.48
CA TYR A 71 -1.89 -4.11 19.37
C TYR A 71 -2.18 -2.66 19.73
N ILE A 72 -1.90 -1.75 18.80
CA ILE A 72 -1.93 -0.31 19.04
C ILE A 72 -2.91 0.46 18.12
N ALA A 73 -3.86 -0.21 17.50
CA ALA A 73 -4.85 0.41 16.64
C ALA A 73 -5.59 1.58 17.33
N ASN A 74 -6.04 1.38 18.57
CA ASN A 74 -6.70 2.42 19.35
C ASN A 74 -5.79 3.60 19.69
N PHE A 75 -4.51 3.33 19.99
CA PHE A 75 -3.52 4.37 20.24
C PHE A 75 -3.33 5.26 19.01
N ILE A 76 -3.15 4.68 17.83
CA ILE A 76 -2.97 5.41 16.57
C ILE A 76 -4.14 6.36 16.31
N SER A 77 -5.36 5.91 16.56
CA SER A 77 -6.56 6.73 16.42
C SER A 77 -6.61 7.87 17.43
N GLN A 78 -6.34 7.58 18.71
CA GLN A 78 -6.36 8.58 19.79
C GLN A 78 -5.27 9.64 19.63
N ALA A 79 -4.09 9.22 19.15
CA ALA A 79 -2.97 10.10 18.83
C ALA A 79 -3.16 10.87 17.52
N LYS A 80 -4.26 10.65 16.80
CA LYS A 80 -4.58 11.28 15.50
C LYS A 80 -3.46 11.12 14.45
N LEU A 81 -2.84 9.96 14.44
CA LEU A 81 -1.77 9.62 13.48
C LEU A 81 -2.32 9.18 12.12
N VAL A 82 -3.64 9.06 12.00
CA VAL A 82 -4.34 8.68 10.77
C VAL A 82 -5.52 9.64 10.52
N PRO A 83 -5.95 9.80 9.26
CA PRO A 83 -7.12 10.60 8.93
C PRO A 83 -8.40 10.09 9.59
N ASP A 84 -9.36 10.98 9.84
CA ASP A 84 -10.69 10.63 10.40
C ASP A 84 -11.51 9.72 9.46
N THR A 85 -11.11 9.61 8.20
CA THR A 85 -11.73 8.73 7.21
C THR A 85 -11.40 7.25 7.42
N TRP A 86 -10.35 6.96 8.20
CA TRP A 86 -9.96 5.59 8.53
C TRP A 86 -10.89 5.00 9.60
N LYS A 87 -11.11 3.71 9.54
CA LYS A 87 -12.04 3.02 10.45
C LYS A 87 -11.29 2.08 11.38
N ILE A 88 -11.42 2.29 12.66
CA ILE A 88 -10.98 1.33 13.67
C ILE A 88 -11.99 0.19 13.71
N ILE A 89 -11.58 -0.99 13.30
CA ILE A 89 -12.44 -2.18 13.26
C ILE A 89 -12.53 -2.82 14.63
N ASN A 90 -11.37 -2.92 15.31
CA ASN A 90 -11.27 -3.42 16.69
C ASN A 90 -9.90 -3.00 17.25
N SER A 91 -9.50 -3.56 18.39
CA SER A 91 -8.20 -3.28 19.00
C SER A 91 -6.99 -3.68 18.15
N LEU A 92 -7.18 -4.55 17.14
CA LEU A 92 -6.12 -5.09 16.29
C LEU A 92 -6.02 -4.33 14.96
N TYR A 93 -7.16 -4.05 14.32
CA TYR A 93 -7.23 -3.68 12.91
C TYR A 93 -7.76 -2.27 12.68
N ILE A 94 -7.15 -1.63 11.70
CA ILE A 94 -7.60 -0.36 11.13
C ILE A 94 -7.82 -0.59 9.63
N ASP A 95 -8.94 -0.14 9.09
CA ASP A 95 -9.14 -0.10 7.64
C ASP A 95 -8.91 1.34 7.15
N ASP A 96 -8.12 1.49 6.09
CA ASP A 96 -7.86 2.78 5.46
C ASP A 96 -9.04 3.29 4.62
N SER A 97 -8.90 4.47 4.03
CA SER A 97 -9.93 5.09 3.18
C SER A 97 -10.21 4.29 1.89
N PHE A 98 -9.36 3.35 1.53
CA PHE A 98 -9.44 2.56 0.30
C PHE A 98 -9.83 1.09 0.55
N GLY A 99 -10.02 0.71 1.81
CA GLY A 99 -10.41 -0.64 2.22
C GLY A 99 -9.24 -1.62 2.38
N ASN A 100 -8.00 -1.12 2.45
CA ASN A 100 -6.89 -1.95 2.90
C ASN A 100 -6.91 -2.04 4.42
N ARG A 101 -6.50 -3.18 4.94
CA ARG A 101 -6.45 -3.43 6.39
C ARG A 101 -5.03 -3.32 6.92
N LEU A 102 -4.88 -2.68 8.05
CA LEU A 102 -3.61 -2.53 8.75
C LEU A 102 -3.68 -3.23 10.11
N LEU A 103 -2.58 -3.86 10.49
CA LEU A 103 -2.38 -4.50 11.80
C LEU A 103 -1.13 -3.87 12.45
N PRO A 104 -1.28 -2.80 13.21
CA PRO A 104 -0.18 -2.18 13.94
C PRO A 104 0.00 -2.83 15.30
N TYR A 105 1.23 -3.26 15.64
CA TYR A 105 1.52 -3.88 16.92
C TYR A 105 2.96 -3.65 17.36
N ILE A 106 3.17 -3.76 18.67
CA ILE A 106 4.49 -3.80 19.30
C ILE A 106 4.81 -5.27 19.57
N GLY A 107 5.87 -5.77 18.98
CA GLY A 107 6.42 -7.09 19.23
C GLY A 107 7.65 -7.00 20.12
N LYS A 108 8.45 -8.06 20.14
CA LYS A 108 9.69 -8.13 20.92
C LYS A 108 10.69 -7.06 20.50
N HIS A 109 10.68 -5.91 21.20
CA HIS A 109 11.54 -4.77 20.95
C HIS A 109 11.38 -4.09 19.57
N SER A 110 10.25 -4.29 18.91
CA SER A 110 10.01 -3.65 17.62
C SER A 110 8.57 -3.21 17.46
N LEU A 111 8.36 -2.09 16.79
CA LEU A 111 7.07 -1.67 16.31
C LEU A 111 6.90 -2.18 14.88
N THR A 112 5.75 -2.76 14.59
CA THR A 112 5.45 -3.35 13.29
C THR A 112 4.09 -2.87 12.81
N VAL A 113 4.00 -2.58 11.51
CA VAL A 113 2.74 -2.36 10.82
C VAL A 113 2.67 -3.30 9.62
N ASP A 114 1.70 -4.21 9.65
CA ASP A 114 1.37 -5.08 8.53
C ASP A 114 0.26 -4.45 7.70
N PHE A 115 0.48 -4.29 6.41
CA PHE A 115 -0.47 -3.78 5.43
C PHE A 115 -1.04 -4.95 4.62
N TYR A 116 -2.30 -5.28 4.84
CA TYR A 116 -3.05 -6.28 4.08
C TYR A 116 -3.75 -5.60 2.92
N ILE A 117 -3.11 -5.65 1.76
CA ILE A 117 -3.68 -5.16 0.50
C ILE A 117 -4.58 -6.28 -0.04
N MET A 118 -5.77 -5.97 -0.54
CA MET A 118 -6.72 -6.97 -1.05
C MET A 118 -7.16 -7.99 0.00
N HIS A 119 -7.63 -7.55 1.15
CA HIS A 119 -8.28 -8.48 2.06
C HIS A 119 -9.78 -8.63 1.70
N ASP A 120 -10.31 -9.82 1.93
CA ASP A 120 -11.74 -10.18 1.94
C ASP A 120 -12.66 -9.40 0.99
N ASN A 121 -12.81 -9.88 -0.26
CA ASN A 121 -13.84 -9.46 -1.22
C ASN A 121 -13.86 -7.97 -1.65
N ASN A 122 -13.09 -7.10 -1.06
CA ASN A 122 -12.84 -5.77 -1.61
C ASN A 122 -11.98 -5.93 -2.86
N ARG A 123 -12.63 -6.08 -3.99
CA ARG A 123 -12.03 -6.25 -5.31
C ARG A 123 -11.32 -4.98 -5.76
N GLN A 124 -10.20 -4.72 -5.14
CA GLN A 124 -9.23 -3.82 -5.75
C GLN A 124 -8.70 -4.51 -7.01
N THR A 125 -8.42 -3.76 -8.06
CA THR A 125 -7.84 -4.34 -9.24
C THR A 125 -6.48 -4.94 -8.90
N SER A 126 -6.11 -6.06 -9.53
CA SER A 126 -4.80 -6.67 -9.36
C SER A 126 -3.66 -5.67 -9.63
N ASN A 127 -3.88 -4.72 -10.54
CA ASN A 127 -2.95 -3.65 -10.84
C ASN A 127 -2.79 -2.67 -9.68
N PHE A 128 -3.86 -2.27 -9.01
CA PHE A 128 -3.80 -1.42 -7.82
C PHE A 128 -2.98 -2.07 -6.71
N ALA A 129 -3.24 -3.35 -6.41
CA ALA A 129 -2.51 -4.08 -5.37
C ALA A 129 -1.01 -4.19 -5.68
N TYR A 130 -0.66 -4.47 -6.92
CA TYR A 130 0.73 -4.49 -7.38
C TYR A 130 1.40 -3.12 -7.20
N GLN A 131 0.76 -2.05 -7.68
CA GLN A 131 1.32 -0.70 -7.59
C GLN A 131 1.41 -0.22 -6.14
N LEU A 132 0.42 -0.52 -5.30
CA LEU A 132 0.46 -0.18 -3.87
C LEU A 132 1.55 -0.95 -3.14
N CYS A 133 1.78 -2.24 -3.44
CA CYS A 133 2.91 -3.00 -2.91
C CYS A 133 4.24 -2.36 -3.28
N MET A 134 4.42 -1.96 -4.55
CA MET A 134 5.61 -1.24 -5.02
C MET A 134 5.82 0.06 -4.25
N ALA A 135 4.77 0.87 -4.13
CA ALA A 135 4.81 2.16 -3.45
C ALA A 135 5.09 2.00 -1.94
N LEU A 136 4.47 1.03 -1.27
CA LEU A 136 4.77 0.72 0.13
C LEU A 136 6.24 0.36 0.36
N ALA A 137 6.82 -0.41 -0.55
CA ALA A 137 8.22 -0.81 -0.43
C ALA A 137 9.20 0.34 -0.71
N LEU A 138 8.95 1.12 -1.78
CA LEU A 138 9.91 2.09 -2.30
C LEU A 138 9.68 3.51 -1.78
N ASP A 139 8.43 3.92 -1.61
CA ASP A 139 8.08 5.28 -1.27
C ASP A 139 7.77 5.46 0.23
N VAL A 140 7.40 4.36 0.94
CA VAL A 140 7.11 4.39 2.38
C VAL A 140 8.20 3.71 3.19
N ALA A 141 8.48 2.42 2.94
CA ALA A 141 9.42 1.65 3.76
C ALA A 141 10.88 2.05 3.54
N TYR A 142 11.31 2.19 2.29
CA TYR A 142 12.70 2.50 1.96
C TYR A 142 13.20 3.80 2.62
N PRO A 143 12.50 4.95 2.49
CA PRO A 143 12.97 6.20 3.11
C PRO A 143 13.06 6.14 4.63
N VAL A 144 12.21 5.36 5.27
CA VAL A 144 12.21 5.16 6.73
C VAL A 144 13.37 4.26 7.13
N LEU A 145 13.45 3.07 6.53
CA LEU A 145 14.34 2.00 6.97
C LEU A 145 15.81 2.26 6.65
N ILE A 146 16.12 3.07 5.63
CA ILE A 146 17.51 3.41 5.29
C ILE A 146 18.18 4.30 6.36
N ASN A 147 17.38 4.97 7.18
CA ASN A 147 17.84 5.87 8.23
C ASN A 147 17.72 5.26 9.63
N ILE A 148 17.41 3.99 9.76
CA ILE A 148 17.21 3.28 11.02
C ILE A 148 18.19 2.11 11.09
N ASP A 149 18.87 1.96 12.24
CA ASP A 149 19.86 0.90 12.45
C ASP A 149 19.23 -0.49 12.48
N THR A 150 18.03 -0.59 13.03
CA THR A 150 17.33 -1.85 13.22
C THR A 150 15.91 -1.77 12.67
N GLY A 151 15.68 -2.44 11.56
CA GLY A 151 14.36 -2.50 10.94
C GLY A 151 14.29 -3.49 9.79
N GLY A 152 13.13 -3.66 9.22
CA GLY A 152 12.93 -4.58 8.10
C GLY A 152 11.66 -4.33 7.32
N LEU A 153 11.72 -4.64 6.04
CA LEU A 153 10.60 -4.72 5.12
C LEU A 153 10.30 -6.19 4.83
N PHE A 154 9.06 -6.60 5.05
CA PHE A 154 8.57 -7.95 4.79
C PHE A 154 7.54 -7.90 3.66
N ILE A 155 7.74 -8.64 2.59
CA ILE A 155 6.75 -8.75 1.51
C ILE A 155 6.40 -10.22 1.33
N ASN A 156 5.12 -10.53 1.34
CA ASN A 156 4.65 -11.90 1.14
C ASN A 156 5.03 -12.37 -0.26
N ASN A 157 5.81 -13.45 -0.33
CA ASN A 157 6.27 -14.06 -1.56
C ASN A 157 5.82 -15.53 -1.61
N ASP A 158 4.69 -15.74 -2.24
CA ASP A 158 4.09 -17.06 -2.37
C ASP A 158 4.81 -18.02 -3.34
N ALA A 159 5.92 -17.58 -3.92
CA ALA A 159 6.71 -18.39 -4.84
C ALA A 159 7.65 -19.38 -4.12
N LEU A 160 7.73 -19.37 -2.78
CA LEU A 160 8.59 -20.29 -2.03
C LEU A 160 7.81 -21.50 -1.52
N PRO A 161 8.24 -22.73 -1.81
CA PRO A 161 7.72 -23.93 -1.20
C PRO A 161 8.02 -23.91 0.31
N ASN A 162 7.09 -24.36 1.13
CA ASN A 162 7.21 -24.53 2.58
C ASN A 162 6.77 -23.34 3.47
N ASN A 163 5.69 -22.62 3.12
CA ASN A 163 5.04 -21.67 4.04
C ASN A 163 5.92 -20.56 4.68
N LYS A 164 7.15 -20.35 4.22
CA LYS A 164 7.98 -19.19 4.56
C LYS A 164 7.92 -18.20 3.41
N SER A 165 6.81 -17.50 3.30
CA SER A 165 6.44 -16.74 2.13
C SER A 165 6.79 -15.26 2.23
N TYR A 166 7.86 -14.90 2.93
CA TYR A 166 8.28 -13.51 3.02
C TYR A 166 9.67 -13.31 2.41
N THR A 167 9.78 -12.33 1.54
CA THR A 167 11.09 -11.73 1.26
C THR A 167 11.32 -10.65 2.30
N VAL A 168 12.46 -10.69 2.95
CA VAL A 168 12.84 -9.76 4.01
C VAL A 168 14.03 -8.92 3.55
N TYR A 169 13.90 -7.61 3.66
CA TYR A 169 15.00 -6.66 3.54
C TYR A 169 15.22 -6.01 4.90
N ARG A 170 16.47 -5.95 5.36
CA ARG A 170 16.81 -5.38 6.65
C ARG A 170 17.55 -4.04 6.50
N SER A 171 17.49 -3.21 7.51
CA SER A 171 18.30 -1.98 7.57
C SER A 171 19.79 -2.31 7.59
N SER A 172 20.21 -3.30 8.40
CA SER A 172 21.57 -3.84 8.39
C SER A 172 21.76 -4.87 7.28
N CYS A 173 22.90 -4.86 6.59
CA CYS A 173 23.27 -5.85 5.58
C CYS A 173 23.85 -7.14 6.18
N TYR A 174 24.00 -7.20 7.50
CA TYR A 174 24.57 -8.34 8.22
C TYR A 174 23.76 -8.62 9.48
N GLU A 175 23.57 -9.91 9.79
CA GLU A 175 23.09 -10.37 11.08
C GLU A 175 24.18 -10.17 12.14
N SER A 176 23.84 -10.35 13.42
CA SER A 176 24.78 -10.22 14.55
C SER A 176 25.92 -11.25 14.51
N ASP A 177 25.75 -12.36 13.81
CA ASP A 177 26.75 -13.40 13.59
C ASP A 177 27.64 -13.15 12.35
N GLY A 178 27.46 -12.01 11.64
CA GLY A 178 28.17 -11.66 10.44
C GLY A 178 27.60 -12.26 9.15
N THR A 179 26.51 -12.99 9.21
CA THR A 179 25.84 -13.54 8.01
C THR A 179 25.26 -12.42 7.14
N LYS A 180 25.61 -12.40 5.84
CA LYS A 180 25.06 -11.43 4.91
C LYS A 180 23.59 -11.71 4.63
N VAL A 181 22.76 -10.67 4.76
CA VAL A 181 21.32 -10.70 4.45
C VAL A 181 20.99 -9.69 3.37
N LYS A 182 19.78 -9.75 2.83
CA LYS A 182 19.28 -8.70 1.93
C LYS A 182 19.10 -7.41 2.71
N CYS A 183 19.79 -6.36 2.32
CA CYS A 183 19.64 -5.08 2.98
C CYS A 183 18.86 -4.06 2.15
N ILE A 184 18.25 -3.13 2.87
CA ILE A 184 17.36 -2.13 2.27
C ILE A 184 18.12 -1.23 1.28
N SER A 185 19.40 -0.95 1.52
CA SER A 185 20.24 -0.16 0.61
C SER A 185 20.53 -0.84 -0.74
N GLU A 186 20.38 -2.17 -0.82
CA GLU A 186 20.55 -2.94 -2.05
C GLU A 186 19.22 -3.13 -2.80
N ILE A 187 18.12 -2.57 -2.29
CA ILE A 187 16.79 -2.73 -2.91
C ILE A 187 16.76 -2.04 -4.28
N ASN A 188 16.21 -2.71 -5.27
CA ASN A 188 15.99 -2.12 -6.59
C ASN A 188 14.58 -2.41 -7.12
N ASN A 189 14.15 -1.59 -8.06
CA ASN A 189 12.80 -1.66 -8.62
C ASN A 189 12.48 -3.02 -9.25
N ALA A 190 13.48 -3.70 -9.84
CA ALA A 190 13.27 -4.98 -10.50
C ALA A 190 12.98 -6.10 -9.48
N ASP A 191 13.70 -6.11 -8.37
CA ASP A 191 13.51 -7.09 -7.30
C ASP A 191 12.15 -6.91 -6.64
N ILE A 192 11.79 -5.68 -6.27
CA ILE A 192 10.49 -5.37 -5.67
C ILE A 192 9.36 -5.67 -6.65
N SER A 193 9.50 -5.31 -7.92
CA SER A 193 8.52 -5.64 -8.96
C SER A 193 8.27 -7.15 -9.05
N LYS A 194 9.34 -7.96 -9.02
CA LYS A 194 9.23 -9.42 -9.06
C LYS A 194 8.44 -9.97 -7.87
N ILE A 195 8.67 -9.43 -6.68
CA ILE A 195 7.99 -9.86 -5.46
C ILE A 195 6.54 -9.40 -5.46
N CYS A 196 6.29 -8.11 -5.76
CA CYS A 196 4.96 -7.52 -5.79
C CYS A 196 4.04 -8.11 -6.89
N LYS A 197 4.60 -8.76 -7.92
CA LYS A 197 3.80 -9.53 -8.90
C LYS A 197 2.96 -10.63 -8.26
N SER A 198 3.36 -11.15 -7.10
CA SER A 198 2.54 -12.11 -6.35
C SER A 198 1.21 -11.50 -5.90
N CYS A 199 1.12 -10.18 -5.70
CA CYS A 199 -0.11 -9.46 -5.36
C CYS A 199 -1.15 -9.47 -6.51
N ILE A 200 -0.74 -9.77 -7.75
CA ILE A 200 -1.64 -9.78 -8.92
C ILE A 200 -2.52 -11.03 -8.92
N SER A 201 -1.98 -12.16 -8.50
CA SER A 201 -2.60 -13.48 -8.69
C SER A 201 -3.33 -14.02 -7.46
N ARG A 202 -3.30 -13.31 -6.33
CA ARG A 202 -3.78 -13.83 -5.04
C ARG A 202 -4.85 -12.98 -4.37
N SER A 203 -5.57 -13.63 -3.47
CA SER A 203 -6.57 -13.00 -2.60
C SER A 203 -5.95 -12.18 -1.45
N ARG A 204 -4.65 -12.31 -1.20
CA ARG A 204 -3.94 -11.62 -0.11
C ARG A 204 -2.56 -11.15 -0.58
N CYS A 205 -2.27 -9.90 -0.33
CA CYS A 205 -0.96 -9.30 -0.47
C CYS A 205 -0.64 -8.63 0.86
N ASN A 206 0.47 -9.00 1.49
CA ASN A 206 0.88 -8.43 2.77
C ASN A 206 2.26 -7.79 2.63
N VAL A 207 2.36 -6.55 3.10
CA VAL A 207 3.62 -5.81 3.22
C VAL A 207 3.75 -5.38 4.68
N GLY A 208 4.79 -5.83 5.36
CA GLY A 208 5.06 -5.46 6.75
C GLY A 208 6.30 -4.57 6.86
N ILE A 209 6.21 -3.53 7.67
CA ILE A 209 7.31 -2.64 7.99
C ILE A 209 7.55 -2.73 9.49
N THR A 210 8.78 -3.03 9.91
CA THR A 210 9.17 -3.10 11.32
C THR A 210 10.38 -2.24 11.60
N TRP A 211 10.45 -1.65 12.80
CA TRP A 211 11.59 -0.86 13.27
C TRP A 211 11.70 -0.90 14.78
N GLN A 212 12.90 -0.52 15.31
CA GLN A 212 13.21 -0.47 16.75
C GLN A 212 13.60 0.93 17.18
#